data_0fe95e3f978b04c3142535d94a930e3e
#
_entry.id   0fe95e3f978b04c3142535d94a930e3e
#
_cell.length_a   1.000
_cell.length_b   1.000
_cell.length_c   1.000
_cell.angle_alpha   90.00
_cell.angle_beta   90.00
_cell.angle_gamma   90.00
#
_symmetry.space_group_name_H-M   'P 1'
#
loop_
_entity.id
_entity.type
_entity.pdbx_description
1 polymer ?
#
loop_
_entity_poly.entity_id
_entity_poly.type
_entity_poly.pdbx_seq_one_letter_code
_entity_poly.pdbx_strand_id
1 'polypeptide(L)'
;MSALLVLLALLSVATLASRRGTLRTFVDTAATPLLIAAGALCTPAALGMLSAKLIGELQPALAVGVTWVAVMTGLRAGADGGKTSRASARATTVLVTATVTSVAFAAVCLALPRALGWAAALEPSVWLGGALVLGGAMVGSPPVEANESVFRARLVQLSEQAAALCTVAAITVLPAWSALSPIGVAAIVVGSGLLLGLLQRLTGGSASGDSNSRTIAMLGLVTLTAGLLHNAALPSAVTGLVAGLTLSRTSLGQALRDELTPTELPARIVVAFLVGTLVSFEASLVLVGALVALSQLGVQLVSTSWAVGHSPSLKAVAAGLTSSATPLIVTASFLLAGLPGGAALSTIAASAVFTADSLAVVLTLVARSRAVAGLSTREPLT
;
A
#
# COMPACT_ATOMS: atom_id res chain seq x y z
N MET A 1 -10.39 18.12 -21.42
CA MET A 1 -10.04 18.54 -20.05
C MET A 1 -8.54 18.51 -19.92
N SER A 2 -7.92 19.46 -19.23
CA SER A 2 -6.47 19.40 -18.98
C SER A 2 -6.16 18.52 -17.76
N ALA A 3 -5.02 17.82 -17.77
CA ALA A 3 -4.57 16.98 -16.65
C ALA A 3 -4.54 17.77 -15.33
N LEU A 4 -4.19 19.05 -15.38
CA LEU A 4 -4.18 19.97 -14.25
C LEU A 4 -5.58 20.10 -13.59
N LEU A 5 -6.64 20.23 -14.39
CA LEU A 5 -8.01 20.36 -13.84
C LEU A 5 -8.46 19.06 -13.14
N VAL A 6 -8.10 17.90 -13.70
CA VAL A 6 -8.39 16.61 -13.06
C VAL A 6 -7.68 16.50 -11.73
N LEU A 7 -6.37 16.84 -11.69
CA LEU A 7 -5.60 16.82 -10.45
C LEU A 7 -6.13 17.80 -9.40
N LEU A 8 -6.49 19.02 -9.79
CA LEU A 8 -7.07 20.01 -8.89
C LEU A 8 -8.43 19.54 -8.33
N ALA A 9 -9.27 18.94 -9.17
CA ALA A 9 -10.53 18.37 -8.72
C ALA A 9 -10.33 17.24 -7.71
N LEU A 10 -9.42 16.29 -8.01
CA LEU A 10 -9.08 15.19 -7.12
C LEU A 10 -8.51 15.68 -5.79
N LEU A 11 -7.58 16.62 -5.82
CA LEU A 11 -7.00 17.21 -4.61
C LEU A 11 -8.06 17.95 -3.79
N SER A 12 -9.00 18.66 -4.44
CA SER A 12 -10.10 19.34 -3.77
C SER A 12 -11.03 18.34 -3.08
N VAL A 13 -11.43 17.26 -3.76
CA VAL A 13 -12.24 16.19 -3.16
C VAL A 13 -11.50 15.53 -2.01
N ALA A 14 -10.21 15.23 -2.19
CA ALA A 14 -9.37 14.60 -1.16
C ALA A 14 -9.23 15.48 0.10
N THR A 15 -9.02 16.78 -0.07
CA THR A 15 -8.91 17.73 1.06
C THR A 15 -10.25 17.93 1.77
N LEU A 16 -11.37 17.98 1.04
CA LEU A 16 -12.71 18.06 1.62
C LEU A 16 -13.05 16.79 2.41
N ALA A 17 -12.72 15.62 1.87
CA ALA A 17 -12.91 14.34 2.54
C ALA A 17 -12.11 14.24 3.85
N SER A 18 -10.89 14.77 3.87
CA SER A 18 -10.03 14.74 5.06
C SER A 18 -10.49 15.66 6.20
N ARG A 19 -11.27 16.71 5.90
CA ARG A 19 -11.73 17.71 6.90
C ARG A 19 -12.98 17.30 7.68
N ARG A 20 -13.79 16.35 7.19
CA ARG A 20 -15.05 15.96 7.84
C ARG A 20 -14.85 14.82 8.83
N GLY A 21 -14.77 15.11 10.12
CA GLY A 21 -14.44 14.17 11.21
C GLY A 21 -15.33 12.93 11.33
N THR A 22 -16.64 13.02 11.09
CA THR A 22 -17.56 11.86 11.16
C THR A 22 -17.48 10.94 9.93
N LEU A 23 -17.09 11.49 8.78
CA LEU A 23 -16.82 10.76 7.55
C LEU A 23 -15.43 10.12 7.54
N ARG A 24 -14.52 10.57 8.41
CA ARG A 24 -13.11 10.16 8.38
C ARG A 24 -12.96 8.63 8.52
N THR A 25 -13.62 8.00 9.47
CA THR A 25 -13.55 6.54 9.65
C THR A 25 -14.18 5.74 8.51
N PHE A 26 -15.22 6.29 7.87
CA PHE A 26 -15.83 5.66 6.69
C PHE A 26 -14.98 5.90 5.44
N VAL A 27 -14.43 7.12 5.29
CA VAL A 27 -13.53 7.49 4.20
C VAL A 27 -12.21 6.72 4.30
N ASP A 28 -11.67 6.52 5.50
CA ASP A 28 -10.43 5.75 5.69
C ASP A 28 -10.54 4.29 5.19
N THR A 29 -11.74 3.68 5.27
CA THR A 29 -11.95 2.27 4.86
C THR A 29 -12.61 2.11 3.51
N ALA A 30 -13.58 2.95 3.17
CA ALA A 30 -14.40 2.80 1.96
C ALA A 30 -13.91 3.65 0.77
N ALA A 31 -13.08 4.66 1.03
CA ALA A 31 -12.63 5.56 -0.04
C ALA A 31 -11.73 4.87 -1.05
N THR A 32 -10.80 4.03 -0.60
CA THR A 32 -9.85 3.35 -1.50
C THR A 32 -10.57 2.50 -2.56
N PRO A 33 -11.46 1.54 -2.20
CA PRO A 33 -12.14 0.74 -3.20
C PRO A 33 -13.05 1.58 -4.11
N LEU A 34 -13.77 2.57 -3.56
CA LEU A 34 -14.64 3.44 -4.37
C LEU A 34 -13.83 4.26 -5.37
N LEU A 35 -12.65 4.73 -5.00
CA LEU A 35 -11.80 5.54 -5.87
C LEU A 35 -11.11 4.69 -6.94
N ILE A 36 -10.69 3.46 -6.62
CA ILE A 36 -10.20 2.52 -7.63
C ILE A 36 -11.31 2.24 -8.65
N ALA A 37 -12.53 1.95 -8.19
CA ALA A 37 -13.67 1.72 -9.06
C ALA A 37 -14.02 2.96 -9.90
N ALA A 38 -14.03 4.14 -9.30
CA ALA A 38 -14.30 5.40 -10.02
C ALA A 38 -13.22 5.68 -11.08
N GLY A 39 -11.94 5.48 -10.75
CA GLY A 39 -10.84 5.60 -11.71
C GLY A 39 -11.00 4.64 -12.89
N ALA A 40 -11.28 3.36 -12.59
CA ALA A 40 -11.49 2.32 -13.58
C ALA A 40 -12.69 2.64 -14.50
N LEU A 41 -13.79 3.12 -13.93
CA LEU A 41 -14.97 3.54 -14.71
C LEU A 41 -14.72 4.75 -15.60
N CYS A 42 -13.82 5.66 -15.23
CA CYS A 42 -13.48 6.84 -16.03
C CYS A 42 -12.61 6.51 -17.25
N THR A 43 -12.09 5.28 -17.39
CA THR A 43 -11.21 4.89 -18.50
C THR A 43 -11.91 4.89 -19.86
N PRO A 44 -11.15 4.96 -20.98
CA PRO A 44 -11.72 4.86 -22.33
C PRO A 44 -12.46 3.54 -22.58
N ALA A 45 -12.05 2.47 -21.89
CA ALA A 45 -12.67 1.15 -22.01
C ALA A 45 -14.05 1.04 -21.33
N ALA A 46 -14.37 1.97 -20.41
CA ALA A 46 -15.66 1.97 -19.70
C ALA A 46 -16.51 3.19 -20.12
N LEU A 47 -16.47 4.29 -19.36
CA LEU A 47 -17.30 5.48 -19.64
C LEU A 47 -16.63 6.49 -20.59
N GLY A 48 -15.36 6.34 -20.92
CA GLY A 48 -14.64 7.21 -21.84
C GLY A 48 -14.45 8.66 -21.35
N MET A 49 -14.58 8.91 -20.04
CA MET A 49 -14.46 10.26 -19.48
C MET A 49 -13.03 10.78 -19.54
N LEU A 50 -12.05 9.90 -19.42
CA LEU A 50 -10.62 10.21 -19.53
C LEU A 50 -10.07 9.59 -20.82
N SER A 51 -9.42 10.38 -21.66
CA SER A 51 -8.73 9.86 -22.85
C SER A 51 -7.41 9.17 -22.47
N ALA A 52 -6.95 8.22 -23.28
CA ALA A 52 -5.66 7.56 -23.09
C ALA A 52 -4.49 8.57 -23.04
N LYS A 53 -4.55 9.65 -23.84
CA LYS A 53 -3.58 10.74 -23.82
C LYS A 53 -3.55 11.43 -22.45
N LEU A 54 -4.71 11.74 -21.88
CA LEU A 54 -4.84 12.41 -20.59
C LEU A 54 -4.31 11.51 -19.46
N ILE A 55 -4.59 10.20 -19.52
CA ILE A 55 -4.04 9.22 -18.57
C ILE A 55 -2.51 9.20 -18.65
N GLY A 56 -1.93 9.25 -19.86
CA GLY A 56 -0.47 9.36 -20.04
C GLY A 56 0.10 10.65 -19.44
N GLU A 57 -0.57 11.79 -19.60
CA GLU A 57 -0.17 13.07 -19.01
C GLU A 57 -0.23 13.07 -17.47
N LEU A 58 -1.03 12.18 -16.86
CA LEU A 58 -1.16 12.03 -15.40
C LEU A 58 -0.11 11.09 -14.79
N GLN A 59 0.62 10.31 -15.59
CA GLN A 59 1.62 9.36 -15.08
C GLN A 59 2.74 10.01 -14.23
N PRO A 60 3.31 11.17 -14.58
CA PRO A 60 4.30 11.84 -13.72
C PRO A 60 3.73 12.21 -12.34
N ALA A 61 2.47 12.68 -12.30
CA ALA A 61 1.79 12.99 -11.04
C ALA A 61 1.55 11.73 -10.20
N LEU A 62 1.21 10.61 -10.85
CA LEU A 62 1.10 9.32 -10.18
C LEU A 62 2.46 8.87 -9.62
N ALA A 63 3.57 9.06 -10.36
CA ALA A 63 4.91 8.73 -9.87
C ALA A 63 5.27 9.52 -8.60
N VAL A 64 4.95 10.81 -8.55
CA VAL A 64 5.14 11.65 -7.36
C VAL A 64 4.27 11.17 -6.21
N GLY A 65 2.97 10.94 -6.45
CA GLY A 65 2.03 10.46 -5.42
C GLY A 65 2.44 9.10 -4.84
N VAL A 66 2.84 8.18 -5.71
CA VAL A 66 3.33 6.84 -5.32
C VAL A 66 4.59 6.95 -4.45
N THR A 67 5.55 7.79 -4.85
CA THR A 67 6.78 8.01 -4.08
C THR A 67 6.47 8.68 -2.75
N TRP A 68 5.55 9.64 -2.71
CA TRP A 68 5.13 10.32 -1.48
C TRP A 68 4.52 9.35 -0.48
N VAL A 69 3.53 8.55 -0.90
CA VAL A 69 2.91 7.53 -0.04
C VAL A 69 3.93 6.50 0.41
N ALA A 70 4.87 6.12 -0.46
CA ALA A 70 5.95 5.20 -0.12
C ALA A 70 6.88 5.76 0.97
N VAL A 71 7.27 7.04 0.90
CA VAL A 71 8.05 7.70 1.96
C VAL A 71 7.30 7.67 3.28
N MET A 72 5.99 7.99 3.29
CA MET A 72 5.16 7.96 4.49
C MET A 72 5.10 6.56 5.11
N THR A 73 4.94 5.53 4.27
CA THR A 73 4.99 4.13 4.69
C THR A 73 6.34 3.77 5.31
N GLY A 74 7.45 4.18 4.68
CA GLY A 74 8.80 3.98 5.21
C GLY A 74 9.04 4.69 6.55
N LEU A 75 8.56 5.94 6.70
CA LEU A 75 8.64 6.68 7.97
C LEU A 75 7.91 5.97 9.12
N ARG A 76 6.79 5.32 8.85
CA ARG A 76 6.06 4.52 9.85
C ARG A 76 6.77 3.21 10.18
N ALA A 77 7.26 2.52 9.16
CA ALA A 77 7.92 1.23 9.30
C ALA A 77 9.17 1.26 10.18
N GLY A 78 9.88 2.38 10.21
CA GLY A 78 11.11 2.52 10.99
C GLY A 78 10.95 3.18 12.36
N ALA A 79 9.74 3.59 12.76
CA ALA A 79 9.50 4.21 14.07
C ALA A 79 9.92 3.26 15.22
N ASP A 80 10.58 3.80 16.26
CA ASP A 80 11.14 3.01 17.34
C ASP A 80 10.07 2.18 18.07
N GLY A 81 10.06 0.90 17.78
CA GLY A 81 9.37 -0.06 18.62
C GLY A 81 10.25 -0.33 19.85
N GLY A 82 9.88 0.23 20.98
CA GLY A 82 10.60 0.13 22.24
C GLY A 82 11.19 -1.25 22.57
N LYS A 83 11.96 -1.31 23.63
CA LYS A 83 12.81 -2.43 24.10
C LYS A 83 12.26 -3.82 23.77
N THR A 84 13.12 -4.67 23.23
CA THR A 84 12.87 -6.09 22.95
C THR A 84 12.24 -6.80 24.15
N SER A 85 10.92 -6.94 24.12
CA SER A 85 10.16 -7.72 25.09
C SER A 85 9.81 -9.08 24.48
N ARG A 86 9.38 -10.04 25.31
CA ARG A 86 8.83 -11.33 24.83
C ARG A 86 7.70 -11.12 23.79
N ALA A 87 6.95 -10.03 23.90
CA ALA A 87 5.94 -9.61 22.93
C ALA A 87 6.54 -9.31 21.54
N SER A 88 7.75 -8.73 21.47
CA SER A 88 8.43 -8.46 20.21
C SER A 88 8.87 -9.74 19.48
N ALA A 89 9.42 -10.72 20.20
CA ALA A 89 9.82 -12.00 19.60
C ALA A 89 8.60 -12.76 19.06
N ARG A 90 7.50 -12.79 19.83
CA ARG A 90 6.24 -13.41 19.40
C ARG A 90 5.65 -12.70 18.15
N ALA A 91 5.66 -11.38 18.14
CA ALA A 91 5.21 -10.59 16.98
C ALA A 91 6.05 -10.91 15.72
N THR A 92 7.36 -11.02 15.85
CA THR A 92 8.26 -11.38 14.75
C THR A 92 7.96 -12.77 14.20
N THR A 93 7.76 -13.78 15.07
CA THR A 93 7.44 -15.15 14.63
C THR A 93 6.11 -15.19 13.87
N VAL A 94 5.07 -14.55 14.41
CA VAL A 94 3.75 -14.46 13.76
C VAL A 94 3.86 -13.81 12.39
N LEU A 95 4.57 -12.70 12.30
CA LEU A 95 4.72 -11.98 11.05
C LEU A 95 5.52 -12.77 10.01
N VAL A 96 6.65 -13.35 10.38
CA VAL A 96 7.45 -14.17 9.45
C VAL A 96 6.60 -15.31 8.91
N THR A 97 5.88 -16.03 9.77
CA THR A 97 4.99 -17.12 9.34
C THR A 97 3.89 -16.60 8.43
N ALA A 98 3.21 -15.50 8.78
CA ALA A 98 2.18 -14.89 7.96
C ALA A 98 2.74 -14.41 6.61
N THR A 99 3.91 -13.78 6.58
CA THR A 99 4.53 -13.31 5.33
C THR A 99 4.90 -14.46 4.41
N VAL A 100 5.58 -15.49 4.91
CA VAL A 100 5.96 -16.67 4.12
C VAL A 100 4.72 -17.36 3.56
N THR A 101 3.70 -17.56 4.38
CA THR A 101 2.45 -18.20 3.97
C THR A 101 1.71 -17.34 2.94
N SER A 102 1.63 -16.02 3.13
CA SER A 102 1.02 -15.09 2.18
C SER A 102 1.74 -15.08 0.83
N VAL A 103 3.07 -15.07 0.83
CA VAL A 103 3.86 -15.14 -0.42
C VAL A 103 3.61 -16.46 -1.13
N ALA A 104 3.57 -17.58 -0.40
CA ALA A 104 3.29 -18.90 -0.99
C ALA A 104 1.89 -18.96 -1.62
N PHE A 105 0.85 -18.47 -0.92
CA PHE A 105 -0.50 -18.41 -1.47
C PHE A 105 -0.61 -17.45 -2.66
N ALA A 106 0.02 -16.26 -2.59
CA ALA A 106 0.07 -15.34 -3.71
C ALA A 106 0.75 -15.99 -4.92
N ALA A 107 1.83 -16.74 -4.73
CA ALA A 107 2.50 -17.46 -5.82
C ALA A 107 1.57 -18.50 -6.47
N VAL A 108 0.83 -19.27 -5.67
CA VAL A 108 -0.16 -20.22 -6.19
C VAL A 108 -1.26 -19.50 -6.97
N CYS A 109 -1.83 -18.42 -6.43
CA CYS A 109 -2.88 -17.66 -7.10
C CYS A 109 -2.39 -17.04 -8.43
N LEU A 110 -1.17 -16.51 -8.47
CA LEU A 110 -0.58 -15.91 -9.67
C LEU A 110 -0.16 -16.96 -10.72
N ALA A 111 0.14 -18.19 -10.30
CA ALA A 111 0.42 -19.30 -11.22
C ALA A 111 -0.87 -19.90 -11.83
N LEU A 112 -2.03 -19.70 -11.21
CA LEU A 112 -3.31 -20.29 -11.61
C LEU A 112 -3.69 -19.97 -13.06
N PRO A 113 -3.61 -18.72 -13.58
CA PRO A 113 -3.91 -18.42 -14.97
C PRO A 113 -3.12 -19.27 -15.96
N ARG A 114 -1.85 -19.52 -15.68
CA ARG A 114 -0.98 -20.37 -16.50
C ARG A 114 -1.41 -21.84 -16.44
N ALA A 115 -1.73 -22.34 -15.25
CA ALA A 115 -2.19 -23.72 -15.06
C ALA A 115 -3.53 -23.98 -15.76
N LEU A 116 -4.39 -22.97 -15.84
CA LEU A 116 -5.70 -23.02 -16.50
C LEU A 116 -5.65 -22.67 -18.00
N GLY A 117 -4.47 -22.34 -18.56
CA GLY A 117 -4.33 -21.94 -19.95
C GLY A 117 -4.99 -20.62 -20.31
N TRP A 118 -5.13 -19.69 -19.36
CA TRP A 118 -5.72 -18.37 -19.61
C TRP A 118 -4.75 -17.48 -20.41
N ALA A 119 -5.31 -16.60 -21.26
CA ALA A 119 -4.52 -15.70 -22.09
C ALA A 119 -3.66 -14.70 -21.27
N ALA A 120 -4.09 -14.39 -20.06
CA ALA A 120 -3.41 -13.49 -19.13
C ALA A 120 -2.31 -14.17 -18.30
N ALA A 121 -1.77 -15.30 -18.75
CA ALA A 121 -0.73 -16.01 -18.01
C ALA A 121 0.55 -15.16 -17.91
N LEU A 122 0.98 -14.89 -16.68
CA LEU A 122 2.22 -14.18 -16.39
C LEU A 122 3.43 -15.10 -16.65
N GLU A 123 4.55 -14.50 -17.03
CA GLU A 123 5.83 -15.22 -17.07
C GLU A 123 6.27 -15.66 -15.66
N PRO A 124 6.99 -16.79 -15.50
CA PRO A 124 7.37 -17.30 -14.18
C PRO A 124 8.13 -16.30 -13.30
N SER A 125 9.02 -15.51 -13.89
CA SER A 125 9.76 -14.46 -13.19
C SER A 125 8.85 -13.32 -12.70
N VAL A 126 7.85 -12.93 -13.51
CA VAL A 126 6.89 -11.89 -13.17
C VAL A 126 5.93 -12.35 -12.06
N TRP A 127 5.40 -13.59 -12.15
CA TRP A 127 4.50 -14.05 -11.08
C TRP A 127 5.25 -14.31 -9.76
N LEU A 128 6.51 -14.76 -9.80
CA LEU A 128 7.29 -14.93 -8.56
C LEU A 128 7.60 -13.56 -7.91
N GLY A 129 8.07 -12.59 -8.69
CA GLY A 129 8.24 -11.22 -8.21
C GLY A 129 6.94 -10.58 -7.72
N GLY A 130 5.85 -10.77 -8.45
CA GLY A 130 4.51 -10.34 -8.05
C GLY A 130 4.03 -10.99 -6.76
N ALA A 131 4.32 -12.27 -6.54
CA ALA A 131 4.00 -12.98 -5.30
C ALA A 131 4.74 -12.39 -4.09
N LEU A 132 6.01 -12.04 -4.25
CA LEU A 132 6.78 -11.35 -3.21
C LEU A 132 6.17 -10.00 -2.87
N VAL A 133 5.81 -9.20 -3.89
CA VAL A 133 5.19 -7.88 -3.68
C VAL A 133 3.81 -8.02 -3.04
N LEU A 134 2.92 -8.79 -3.65
CA LEU A 134 1.53 -8.90 -3.18
C LEU A 134 1.47 -9.65 -1.85
N GLY A 135 2.13 -10.79 -1.73
CA GLY A 135 2.17 -11.56 -0.49
C GLY A 135 2.81 -10.80 0.65
N GLY A 136 3.95 -10.12 0.41
CA GLY A 136 4.64 -9.33 1.42
C GLY A 136 3.91 -8.06 1.82
N ALA A 137 3.34 -7.34 0.85
CA ALA A 137 2.69 -6.05 1.09
C ALA A 137 1.24 -6.18 1.62
N MET A 138 0.55 -7.28 1.32
CA MET A 138 -0.82 -7.52 1.80
C MET A 138 -0.91 -8.19 3.17
N VAL A 139 0.20 -8.60 3.79
CA VAL A 139 0.18 -9.19 5.14
C VAL A 139 -0.57 -8.31 6.14
N GLY A 140 -0.53 -6.98 5.94
CA GLY A 140 -1.28 -6.05 6.75
C GLY A 140 -0.97 -6.14 8.25
N SER A 141 -1.83 -5.53 9.06
CA SER A 141 -1.80 -5.76 10.51
C SER A 141 -2.65 -6.97 10.83
N PRO A 142 -2.13 -8.04 11.45
CA PRO A 142 -2.96 -9.11 11.96
C PRO A 142 -4.07 -8.54 12.86
N PRO A 143 -5.28 -9.14 12.84
CA PRO A 143 -6.42 -8.66 13.62
C PRO A 143 -6.17 -8.88 15.11
N VAL A 144 -5.71 -7.84 15.81
CA VAL A 144 -5.40 -7.85 17.25
C VAL A 144 -6.41 -6.97 17.99
N GLU A 145 -6.88 -7.41 19.13
CA GLU A 145 -7.81 -6.68 19.98
C GLU A 145 -7.19 -5.36 20.49
N ALA A 146 -8.06 -4.36 20.76
CA ALA A 146 -7.64 -3.03 21.19
C ALA A 146 -6.82 -3.02 22.50
N ASN A 147 -6.99 -4.04 23.34
CA ASN A 147 -6.30 -4.18 24.62
C ASN A 147 -4.78 -4.43 24.46
N GLU A 148 -4.35 -4.85 23.29
CA GLU A 148 -2.95 -5.15 22.97
C GLU A 148 -2.32 -4.06 22.07
N SER A 149 -2.53 -2.80 22.39
CA SER A 149 -2.12 -1.64 21.57
C SER A 149 -0.63 -1.64 21.20
N VAL A 150 0.25 -2.02 22.14
CA VAL A 150 1.70 -2.09 21.92
C VAL A 150 2.06 -3.22 20.95
N PHE A 151 1.46 -4.41 21.13
CA PHE A 151 1.67 -5.56 20.26
C PHE A 151 1.18 -5.26 18.85
N ARG A 152 0.00 -4.63 18.72
CA ARG A 152 -0.57 -4.19 17.44
C ARG A 152 0.33 -3.18 16.73
N ALA A 153 0.79 -2.14 17.44
CA ALA A 153 1.70 -1.14 16.86
C ALA A 153 2.98 -1.79 16.32
N ARG A 154 3.52 -2.77 17.06
CA ARG A 154 4.71 -3.52 16.65
C ARG A 154 4.47 -4.39 15.43
N LEU A 155 3.31 -5.07 15.36
CA LEU A 155 2.94 -5.87 14.18
C LEU A 155 2.78 -5.01 12.93
N VAL A 156 2.13 -3.85 13.03
CA VAL A 156 2.01 -2.88 11.91
C VAL A 156 3.39 -2.48 11.41
N GLN A 157 4.26 -2.08 12.33
CA GLN A 157 5.63 -1.67 12.00
C GLN A 157 6.40 -2.79 11.27
N LEU A 158 6.37 -4.00 11.82
CA LEU A 158 7.07 -5.15 11.24
C LEU A 158 6.47 -5.56 9.89
N SER A 159 5.14 -5.46 9.70
CA SER A 159 4.50 -5.77 8.43
C SER A 159 4.92 -4.81 7.30
N GLU A 160 5.05 -3.52 7.61
CA GLU A 160 5.55 -2.54 6.65
C GLU A 160 7.04 -2.76 6.32
N GLN A 161 7.85 -3.17 7.30
CA GLN A 161 9.25 -3.58 7.06
C GLN A 161 9.33 -4.84 6.18
N ALA A 162 8.52 -5.85 6.45
CA ALA A 162 8.45 -7.06 5.63
C ALA A 162 8.02 -6.75 4.20
N ALA A 163 7.03 -5.88 4.02
CA ALA A 163 6.59 -5.41 2.71
C ALA A 163 7.73 -4.72 1.93
N ALA A 164 8.50 -3.86 2.60
CA ALA A 164 9.64 -3.18 1.98
C ALA A 164 10.74 -4.18 1.58
N LEU A 165 11.08 -5.13 2.46
CA LEU A 165 12.06 -6.18 2.16
C LEU A 165 11.63 -7.08 1.02
N CYS A 166 10.37 -7.55 1.02
CA CYS A 166 9.81 -8.35 -0.06
C CYS A 166 9.80 -7.59 -1.39
N THR A 167 9.56 -6.28 -1.37
CA THR A 167 9.59 -5.44 -2.57
C THR A 167 11.01 -5.32 -3.14
N VAL A 168 12.02 -5.10 -2.29
CA VAL A 168 13.43 -5.08 -2.73
C VAL A 168 13.84 -6.45 -3.27
N ALA A 169 13.47 -7.55 -2.60
CA ALA A 169 13.72 -8.90 -3.06
C ALA A 169 13.02 -9.18 -4.41
N ALA A 170 11.81 -8.68 -4.62
CA ALA A 170 11.10 -8.84 -5.87
C ALA A 170 11.85 -8.25 -7.06
N ILE A 171 12.49 -7.09 -6.91
CA ILE A 171 13.28 -6.46 -7.98
C ILE A 171 14.40 -7.38 -8.46
N THR A 172 15.02 -8.16 -7.57
CA THR A 172 16.12 -9.05 -7.94
C THR A 172 15.67 -10.31 -8.71
N VAL A 173 14.40 -10.66 -8.61
CA VAL A 173 13.79 -11.84 -9.24
C VAL A 173 13.05 -11.49 -10.53
N LEU A 174 12.57 -10.24 -10.64
CA LEU A 174 11.85 -9.78 -11.83
C LEU A 174 12.74 -9.82 -13.08
N PRO A 175 12.15 -10.01 -14.29
CA PRO A 175 12.91 -9.99 -15.53
C PRO A 175 13.55 -8.64 -15.73
N ALA A 176 14.68 -8.58 -16.44
CA ALA A 176 15.30 -7.32 -16.83
C ALA A 176 14.35 -6.52 -17.75
N TRP A 177 13.97 -5.32 -17.34
CA TRP A 177 13.13 -4.40 -18.13
C TRP A 177 13.85 -3.11 -18.52
N SER A 178 15.12 -2.98 -18.11
CA SER A 178 16.01 -1.87 -18.45
C SER A 178 17.33 -2.40 -18.99
N ALA A 179 18.20 -1.52 -19.44
CA ALA A 179 19.56 -1.88 -19.86
C ALA A 179 20.44 -2.38 -18.68
N LEU A 180 19.95 -2.27 -17.44
CA LEU A 180 20.65 -2.68 -16.23
C LEU A 180 20.24 -4.09 -15.82
N SER A 181 21.14 -4.80 -15.13
CA SER A 181 20.79 -6.04 -14.47
C SER A 181 19.79 -5.80 -13.33
N PRO A 182 18.94 -6.76 -12.94
CA PRO A 182 18.01 -6.61 -11.82
C PRO A 182 18.70 -6.19 -10.52
N ILE A 183 19.90 -6.71 -10.26
CA ILE A 183 20.74 -6.31 -9.11
C ILE A 183 21.18 -4.84 -9.25
N GLY A 184 21.55 -4.41 -10.45
CA GLY A 184 21.90 -3.02 -10.74
C GLY A 184 20.73 -2.07 -10.50
N VAL A 185 19.53 -2.44 -10.95
CA VAL A 185 18.28 -1.70 -10.66
C VAL A 185 18.03 -1.62 -9.15
N ALA A 186 18.11 -2.73 -8.44
CA ALA A 186 17.94 -2.76 -6.99
C ALA A 186 18.97 -1.84 -6.29
N ALA A 187 20.22 -1.90 -6.68
CA ALA A 187 21.29 -1.08 -6.11
C ALA A 187 21.05 0.42 -6.34
N ILE A 188 20.66 0.83 -7.56
CA ILE A 188 20.35 2.23 -7.89
C ILE A 188 19.13 2.72 -7.11
N VAL A 189 18.07 1.94 -7.07
CA VAL A 189 16.82 2.33 -6.41
C VAL A 189 17.00 2.44 -4.89
N VAL A 190 17.70 1.48 -4.27
CA VAL A 190 18.03 1.52 -2.84
C VAL A 190 19.03 2.66 -2.56
N GLY A 191 20.06 2.80 -3.37
CA GLY A 191 21.06 3.86 -3.25
C GLY A 191 20.45 5.26 -3.38
N SER A 192 19.53 5.45 -4.33
CA SER A 192 18.77 6.70 -4.48
C SER A 192 17.89 6.99 -3.26
N GLY A 193 17.28 5.97 -2.65
CA GLY A 193 16.50 6.13 -1.44
C GLY A 193 17.36 6.52 -0.23
N LEU A 194 18.52 5.90 -0.07
CA LEU A 194 19.48 6.27 0.96
C LEU A 194 19.98 7.71 0.75
N LEU A 195 20.31 8.08 -0.49
CA LEU A 195 20.75 9.43 -0.85
C LEU A 195 19.66 10.46 -0.58
N LEU A 196 18.41 10.18 -0.95
CA LEU A 196 17.28 11.06 -0.68
C LEU A 196 17.08 11.26 0.85
N GLY A 197 17.15 10.18 1.62
CA GLY A 197 17.09 10.26 3.09
C GLY A 197 18.23 11.07 3.68
N LEU A 198 19.45 10.90 3.17
CA LEU A 198 20.62 11.66 3.60
C LEU A 198 20.52 13.14 3.22
N LEU A 199 20.13 13.46 1.97
CA LEU A 199 19.92 14.83 1.51
C LEU A 199 18.87 15.53 2.35
N GLN A 200 17.74 14.86 2.63
CA GLN A 200 16.71 15.43 3.50
C GLN A 200 17.23 15.70 4.92
N ARG A 201 18.09 14.82 5.44
CA ARG A 201 18.73 15.04 6.75
C ARG A 201 19.66 16.25 6.74
N LEU A 202 20.36 16.48 5.64
CA LEU A 202 21.28 17.62 5.49
C LEU A 202 20.53 18.95 5.23
N THR A 203 19.48 18.92 4.40
CA THR A 203 18.74 20.12 3.98
C THR A 203 17.57 20.45 4.92
N GLY A 204 17.00 19.47 5.59
CA GLY A 204 15.83 19.64 6.48
C GLY A 204 16.15 20.34 7.81
N GLY A 205 17.42 20.65 8.08
CA GLY A 205 17.84 21.33 9.29
C GLY A 205 17.66 20.51 10.56
N SER A 206 17.68 21.19 11.72
CA SER A 206 17.36 20.56 13.01
C SER A 206 15.86 20.31 13.14
N ALA A 207 15.46 19.36 13.97
CA ALA A 207 14.05 19.10 14.30
C ALA A 207 13.32 20.36 14.86
N SER A 208 14.09 21.35 15.32
CA SER A 208 13.60 22.65 15.81
C SER A 208 13.40 23.71 14.70
N GLY A 209 13.71 23.39 13.42
CA GLY A 209 13.52 24.31 12.30
C GLY A 209 12.03 24.50 11.93
N ASP A 210 11.77 25.43 11.00
CA ASP A 210 10.42 25.73 10.51
C ASP A 210 9.79 24.52 9.79
N SER A 211 8.59 24.13 10.22
CA SER A 211 7.80 23.03 9.68
C SER A 211 7.53 23.18 8.17
N ASN A 212 7.20 24.39 7.74
CA ASN A 212 6.88 24.65 6.32
C ASN A 212 8.12 24.42 5.43
N SER A 213 9.29 24.90 5.87
CA SER A 213 10.55 24.72 5.12
C SER A 213 10.90 23.23 4.98
N ARG A 214 10.70 22.42 6.04
CA ARG A 214 10.96 20.97 5.98
C ARG A 214 10.01 20.26 5.02
N THR A 215 8.72 20.59 5.09
CA THR A 215 7.70 20.01 4.19
C THR A 215 7.97 20.38 2.73
N ILE A 216 8.30 21.62 2.44
CA ILE A 216 8.64 22.09 1.09
C ILE A 216 9.91 21.39 0.57
N ALA A 217 10.96 21.30 1.38
CA ALA A 217 12.18 20.59 1.01
C ALA A 217 11.91 19.12 0.71
N MET A 218 11.11 18.44 1.55
CA MET A 218 10.72 17.06 1.32
C MET A 218 9.92 16.89 0.03
N LEU A 219 8.94 17.75 -0.21
CA LEU A 219 8.13 17.74 -1.43
C LEU A 219 9.02 17.94 -2.67
N GLY A 220 9.93 18.90 -2.63
CA GLY A 220 10.86 19.17 -3.72
C GLY A 220 11.77 17.98 -4.02
N LEU A 221 12.37 17.37 -3.00
CA LEU A 221 13.22 16.19 -3.16
C LEU A 221 12.45 14.95 -3.65
N VAL A 222 11.24 14.72 -3.14
CA VAL A 222 10.39 13.61 -3.61
C VAL A 222 10.00 13.83 -5.07
N THR A 223 9.58 15.03 -5.44
CA THR A 223 9.17 15.35 -6.82
C THR A 223 10.35 15.20 -7.79
N LEU A 224 11.54 15.72 -7.43
CA LEU A 224 12.73 15.57 -8.22
C LEU A 224 13.12 14.10 -8.41
N THR A 225 13.15 13.35 -7.32
CA THR A 225 13.52 11.92 -7.34
C THR A 225 12.52 11.10 -8.13
N ALA A 226 11.22 11.32 -7.92
CA ALA A 226 10.17 10.62 -8.67
C ALA A 226 10.26 10.92 -10.18
N GLY A 227 10.50 12.18 -10.55
CA GLY A 227 10.68 12.58 -11.95
C GLY A 227 11.92 11.96 -12.60
N LEU A 228 13.06 11.97 -11.92
CA LEU A 228 14.29 11.34 -12.42
C LEU A 228 14.14 9.83 -12.60
N LEU A 229 13.58 9.13 -11.62
CA LEU A 229 13.37 7.69 -11.69
C LEU A 229 12.32 7.30 -12.73
N HIS A 230 11.24 8.07 -12.86
CA HIS A 230 10.25 7.86 -13.91
C HIS A 230 10.86 7.96 -15.30
N ASN A 231 11.68 9.01 -15.56
CA ASN A 231 12.39 9.18 -16.83
C ASN A 231 13.44 8.07 -17.07
N ALA A 232 14.02 7.53 -16.01
CA ALA A 232 14.97 6.42 -16.09
C ALA A 232 14.31 5.04 -16.17
N ALA A 233 12.96 4.97 -16.22
CA ALA A 233 12.18 3.73 -16.16
C ALA A 233 12.53 2.87 -14.93
N LEU A 234 12.66 3.49 -13.75
CA LEU A 234 12.98 2.85 -12.49
C LEU A 234 11.82 2.97 -11.48
N PRO A 235 11.58 1.97 -10.61
CA PRO A 235 10.46 1.96 -9.68
C PRO A 235 10.67 2.93 -8.51
N SER A 236 10.03 4.08 -8.56
CA SER A 236 10.19 5.17 -7.59
C SER A 236 9.61 4.87 -6.19
N ALA A 237 8.61 3.98 -6.08
CA ALA A 237 8.05 3.61 -4.77
C ALA A 237 9.09 3.00 -3.83
N VAL A 238 9.98 2.17 -4.34
CA VAL A 238 11.01 1.50 -3.54
C VAL A 238 12.00 2.53 -2.99
N THR A 239 12.40 3.50 -3.82
CA THR A 239 13.22 4.64 -3.39
C THR A 239 12.55 5.41 -2.26
N GLY A 240 11.24 5.70 -2.38
CA GLY A 240 10.47 6.36 -1.33
C GLY A 240 10.43 5.56 -0.03
N LEU A 241 10.18 4.24 -0.10
CA LEU A 241 10.19 3.35 1.06
C LEU A 241 11.54 3.36 1.78
N VAL A 242 12.63 3.23 1.04
CA VAL A 242 13.99 3.23 1.60
C VAL A 242 14.35 4.58 2.21
N ALA A 243 13.99 5.70 1.56
CA ALA A 243 14.20 7.04 2.08
C ALA A 243 13.44 7.24 3.41
N GLY A 244 12.16 6.85 3.45
CA GLY A 244 11.36 6.92 4.67
C GLY A 244 11.94 6.06 5.80
N LEU A 245 12.36 4.82 5.52
CA LEU A 245 13.02 3.94 6.48
C LEU A 245 14.33 4.54 7.02
N THR A 246 15.11 5.18 6.17
CA THR A 246 16.38 5.83 6.55
C THR A 246 16.15 7.00 7.50
N LEU A 247 15.11 7.81 7.21
CA LEU A 247 14.75 8.97 8.04
C LEU A 247 14.08 8.58 9.34
N SER A 248 13.30 7.52 9.36
CA SER A 248 12.40 7.16 10.46
C SER A 248 13.06 7.03 11.83
N ARG A 249 14.35 6.66 11.86
CA ARG A 249 15.15 6.51 13.09
C ARG A 249 15.80 7.80 13.59
N THR A 250 15.51 8.93 12.94
CA THR A 250 16.06 10.23 13.29
C THR A 250 15.00 11.13 13.94
N SER A 251 15.41 12.11 14.73
CA SER A 251 14.49 13.12 15.27
C SER A 251 13.77 13.91 14.17
N LEU A 252 14.46 14.16 13.05
CA LEU A 252 13.87 14.76 11.87
C LEU A 252 12.76 13.88 11.27
N GLY A 253 12.96 12.57 11.20
CA GLY A 253 11.95 11.65 10.68
C GLY A 253 10.70 11.58 11.55
N GLN A 254 10.83 11.71 12.87
CA GLN A 254 9.70 11.83 13.78
C GLN A 254 8.91 13.11 13.53
N ALA A 255 9.60 14.27 13.45
CA ALA A 255 8.98 15.55 13.13
C ALA A 255 8.27 15.52 11.76
N LEU A 256 8.94 15.03 10.71
CA LEU A 256 8.35 14.87 9.37
C LEU A 256 7.12 13.97 9.38
N ARG A 257 7.14 12.86 10.11
CA ARG A 257 5.97 11.97 10.21
C ARG A 257 4.76 12.70 10.76
N ASP A 258 4.93 13.47 11.84
CA ASP A 258 3.83 14.19 12.47
C ASP A 258 3.31 15.31 11.57
N GLU A 259 4.18 16.02 10.86
CA GLU A 259 3.85 17.08 9.91
C GLU A 259 3.18 16.54 8.64
N LEU A 260 3.64 15.41 8.10
CA LEU A 260 3.16 14.86 6.84
C LEU A 260 1.92 13.95 6.98
N THR A 261 1.64 13.43 8.19
CA THR A 261 0.46 12.57 8.43
C THR A 261 -0.86 13.15 7.87
N PRO A 262 -1.15 14.47 7.96
CA PRO A 262 -2.36 15.02 7.36
C PRO A 262 -2.41 14.93 5.83
N THR A 263 -1.27 14.81 5.16
CA THR A 263 -1.18 14.75 3.69
C THR A 263 -1.34 13.33 3.16
N GLU A 264 -1.24 12.31 4.02
CA GLU A 264 -1.25 10.90 3.62
C GLU A 264 -2.60 10.49 3.00
N LEU A 265 -3.71 10.80 3.66
CA LEU A 265 -5.04 10.45 3.15
C LEU A 265 -5.33 11.11 1.80
N PRO A 266 -5.11 12.42 1.60
CA PRO A 266 -5.24 13.02 0.27
C PRO A 266 -4.37 12.37 -0.80
N ALA A 267 -3.11 12.06 -0.49
CA ALA A 267 -2.22 11.41 -1.44
C ALA A 267 -2.70 9.99 -1.80
N ARG A 268 -3.13 9.20 -0.83
CA ARG A 268 -3.72 7.87 -1.07
C ARG A 268 -4.96 7.92 -1.94
N ILE A 269 -5.84 8.90 -1.73
CA ILE A 269 -7.05 9.11 -2.53
C ILE A 269 -6.69 9.36 -4.00
N VAL A 270 -5.74 10.26 -4.25
CA VAL A 270 -5.27 10.57 -5.60
C VAL A 270 -4.62 9.34 -6.24
N VAL A 271 -3.73 8.66 -5.53
CA VAL A 271 -3.05 7.45 -6.03
C VAL A 271 -4.07 6.35 -6.32
N ALA A 272 -5.03 6.07 -5.43
CA ALA A 272 -6.05 5.04 -5.64
C ALA A 272 -6.89 5.30 -6.89
N PHE A 273 -7.32 6.54 -7.11
CA PHE A 273 -8.05 6.92 -8.31
C PHE A 273 -7.19 6.74 -9.57
N LEU A 274 -5.97 7.27 -9.57
CA LEU A 274 -5.06 7.18 -10.72
C LEU A 274 -4.66 5.74 -11.02
N VAL A 275 -4.41 4.92 -10.00
CA VAL A 275 -4.18 3.47 -10.19
C VAL A 275 -5.41 2.82 -10.81
N GLY A 276 -6.62 3.19 -10.35
CA GLY A 276 -7.87 2.73 -10.96
C GLY A 276 -7.93 3.00 -12.47
N THR A 277 -7.42 4.15 -12.95
CA THR A 277 -7.39 4.45 -14.40
C THR A 277 -6.44 3.56 -15.20
N LEU A 278 -5.55 2.83 -14.55
CA LEU A 278 -4.58 1.91 -15.17
C LEU A 278 -5.04 0.45 -15.12
N VAL A 279 -6.17 0.16 -14.47
CA VAL A 279 -6.74 -1.19 -14.37
C VAL A 279 -7.25 -1.65 -15.72
N SER A 280 -6.87 -2.86 -16.13
CA SER A 280 -7.47 -3.55 -17.28
C SER A 280 -8.72 -4.32 -16.83
N PHE A 281 -9.79 -4.27 -17.62
CA PHE A 281 -11.04 -5.02 -17.34
C PHE A 281 -10.96 -6.48 -17.79
N GLU A 282 -9.83 -7.14 -17.52
CA GLU A 282 -9.67 -8.55 -17.79
C GLU A 282 -10.16 -9.39 -16.62
N ALA A 283 -11.27 -10.12 -16.81
CA ALA A 283 -11.95 -10.85 -15.74
C ALA A 283 -11.04 -11.86 -15.03
N SER A 284 -10.10 -12.48 -15.76
CA SER A 284 -9.13 -13.41 -15.22
C SER A 284 -8.19 -12.76 -14.19
N LEU A 285 -7.68 -11.56 -14.49
CA LEU A 285 -6.80 -10.82 -13.59
C LEU A 285 -7.55 -10.31 -12.34
N VAL A 286 -8.80 -9.83 -12.56
CA VAL A 286 -9.67 -9.41 -11.45
C VAL A 286 -9.97 -10.58 -10.51
N LEU A 287 -10.26 -11.77 -11.06
CA LEU A 287 -10.52 -12.97 -10.26
C LEU A 287 -9.28 -13.39 -9.47
N VAL A 288 -8.09 -13.37 -10.09
CA VAL A 288 -6.83 -13.67 -9.41
C VAL A 288 -6.59 -12.71 -8.24
N GLY A 289 -6.83 -11.41 -8.43
CA GLY A 289 -6.72 -10.43 -7.36
C GLY A 289 -7.69 -10.71 -6.20
N ALA A 290 -8.94 -11.05 -6.50
CA ALA A 290 -9.90 -11.46 -5.47
C ALA A 290 -9.46 -12.72 -4.71
N LEU A 291 -8.91 -13.72 -5.41
CA LEU A 291 -8.36 -14.93 -4.77
C LEU A 291 -7.16 -14.61 -3.86
N VAL A 292 -6.27 -13.72 -4.28
CA VAL A 292 -5.16 -13.23 -3.44
C VAL A 292 -5.71 -12.58 -2.17
N ALA A 293 -6.73 -11.72 -2.27
CA ALA A 293 -7.34 -11.08 -1.10
C ALA A 293 -7.99 -12.09 -0.14
N LEU A 294 -8.72 -13.07 -0.66
CA LEU A 294 -9.36 -14.13 0.14
C LEU A 294 -8.33 -15.04 0.80
N SER A 295 -7.26 -15.41 0.10
CA SER A 295 -6.16 -16.19 0.68
C SER A 295 -5.50 -15.42 1.84
N GLN A 296 -5.32 -14.12 1.68
CA GLN A 296 -4.78 -13.24 2.70
C GLN A 296 -5.66 -13.20 3.95
N LEU A 297 -6.99 -13.12 3.79
CA LEU A 297 -7.92 -13.23 4.90
C LEU A 297 -7.72 -14.54 5.66
N GLY A 298 -7.61 -15.66 4.94
CA GLY A 298 -7.36 -16.98 5.55
C GLY A 298 -6.06 -17.00 6.36
N VAL A 299 -4.96 -16.49 5.78
CA VAL A 299 -3.67 -16.40 6.46
C VAL A 299 -3.74 -15.54 7.72
N GLN A 300 -4.39 -14.39 7.65
CA GLN A 300 -4.56 -13.50 8.81
C GLN A 300 -5.38 -14.16 9.93
N LEU A 301 -6.48 -14.82 9.60
CA LEU A 301 -7.32 -15.53 10.56
C LEU A 301 -6.55 -16.64 11.27
N VAL A 302 -5.82 -17.48 10.52
CA VAL A 302 -5.04 -18.59 11.05
C VAL A 302 -3.88 -18.08 11.92
N SER A 303 -3.10 -17.12 11.41
CA SER A 303 -1.93 -16.60 12.11
C SER A 303 -2.32 -15.90 13.42
N THR A 304 -3.46 -15.18 13.43
CA THR A 304 -3.94 -14.50 14.62
C THR A 304 -4.50 -15.48 15.64
N SER A 305 -5.33 -16.45 15.20
CA SER A 305 -5.85 -17.49 16.10
C SER A 305 -4.72 -18.24 16.78
N TRP A 306 -3.66 -18.55 16.03
CA TRP A 306 -2.48 -19.24 16.58
C TRP A 306 -1.69 -18.34 17.55
N ALA A 307 -1.57 -17.03 17.24
CA ALA A 307 -0.81 -16.10 18.06
C ALA A 307 -1.49 -15.75 19.39
N VAL A 308 -2.80 -15.56 19.36
CA VAL A 308 -3.59 -15.04 20.48
C VAL A 308 -4.25 -16.20 21.28
N GLY A 309 -4.37 -17.39 20.69
CA GLY A 309 -4.97 -18.56 21.31
C GLY A 309 -6.50 -18.55 21.36
N HIS A 310 -7.13 -17.55 20.75
CA HIS A 310 -8.59 -17.47 20.59
C HIS A 310 -8.97 -16.84 19.23
N SER A 311 -10.20 -17.07 18.81
CA SER A 311 -10.70 -16.50 17.55
C SER A 311 -10.84 -14.99 17.66
N PRO A 312 -10.29 -14.22 16.69
CA PRO A 312 -10.40 -12.77 16.69
C PRO A 312 -11.86 -12.33 16.49
N SER A 313 -12.23 -11.17 17.07
CA SER A 313 -13.54 -10.58 16.84
C SER A 313 -13.69 -10.11 15.38
N LEU A 314 -14.93 -10.05 14.88
CA LEU A 314 -15.21 -9.54 13.53
C LEU A 314 -14.65 -8.11 13.31
N LYS A 315 -14.66 -7.28 14.37
CA LYS A 315 -14.11 -5.93 14.33
C LYS A 315 -12.58 -5.95 14.17
N ALA A 316 -11.90 -6.86 14.86
CA ALA A 316 -10.46 -7.03 14.74
C ALA A 316 -10.08 -7.56 13.34
N VAL A 317 -10.84 -8.52 12.81
CA VAL A 317 -10.67 -9.04 11.45
C VAL A 317 -10.86 -7.94 10.41
N ALA A 318 -11.93 -7.15 10.51
CA ALA A 318 -12.18 -6.03 9.60
C ALA A 318 -11.03 -5.00 9.63
N ALA A 319 -10.51 -4.69 10.83
CA ALA A 319 -9.38 -3.76 10.98
C ALA A 319 -8.06 -4.32 10.42
N GLY A 320 -7.88 -5.65 10.43
CA GLY A 320 -6.71 -6.31 9.84
C GLY A 320 -6.76 -6.38 8.31
N LEU A 321 -7.97 -6.45 7.74
CA LEU A 321 -8.16 -6.50 6.29
C LEU A 321 -7.96 -5.16 5.60
N THR A 322 -8.04 -4.02 6.31
CA THR A 322 -7.73 -2.74 5.69
C THR A 322 -6.31 -2.79 5.14
N SER A 323 -6.24 -2.89 3.82
CA SER A 323 -4.96 -3.07 3.14
C SER A 323 -4.08 -1.83 3.31
N SER A 324 -2.79 -2.06 3.48
CA SER A 324 -1.85 -0.96 3.32
C SER A 324 -1.88 -0.50 1.86
N ALA A 325 -1.63 0.77 1.57
CA ALA A 325 -1.52 1.25 0.19
C ALA A 325 -0.30 0.65 -0.54
N THR A 326 0.56 -0.08 0.17
CA THR A 326 1.84 -0.60 -0.33
C THR A 326 1.71 -1.47 -1.58
N PRO A 327 0.75 -2.44 -1.70
CA PRO A 327 0.60 -3.22 -2.93
C PRO A 327 0.30 -2.33 -4.13
N LEU A 328 -0.57 -1.34 -3.97
CA LEU A 328 -0.94 -0.42 -5.05
C LEU A 328 0.23 0.44 -5.51
N ILE A 329 0.94 1.07 -4.56
CA ILE A 329 2.04 1.97 -4.90
C ILE A 329 3.22 1.22 -5.53
N VAL A 330 3.52 0.01 -5.06
CA VAL A 330 4.63 -0.78 -5.59
C VAL A 330 4.33 -1.29 -6.99
N THR A 331 3.16 -1.88 -7.21
CA THR A 331 2.79 -2.40 -8.54
C THR A 331 2.58 -1.27 -9.55
N ALA A 332 1.99 -0.14 -9.15
CA ALA A 332 1.91 1.05 -9.98
C ALA A 332 3.29 1.59 -10.36
N SER A 333 4.24 1.58 -9.43
CA SER A 333 5.61 2.01 -9.72
C SER A 333 6.33 1.08 -10.71
N PHE A 334 6.09 -0.24 -10.66
CA PHE A 334 6.59 -1.19 -11.65
C PHE A 334 5.96 -0.99 -13.02
N LEU A 335 4.65 -0.70 -13.06
CA LEU A 335 3.98 -0.36 -14.31
C LEU A 335 4.56 0.91 -14.94
N LEU A 336 4.75 1.97 -14.13
CA LEU A 336 5.35 3.24 -14.57
C LEU A 336 6.81 3.08 -15.03
N ALA A 337 7.52 2.11 -14.47
CA ALA A 337 8.89 1.75 -14.88
C ALA A 337 8.92 0.89 -16.15
N GLY A 338 7.77 0.52 -16.72
CA GLY A 338 7.70 -0.28 -17.96
C GLY A 338 7.99 -1.77 -17.76
N LEU A 339 7.82 -2.32 -16.54
CA LEU A 339 8.00 -3.75 -16.29
C LEU A 339 7.08 -4.58 -17.20
N PRO A 340 7.56 -5.57 -17.94
CA PRO A 340 6.74 -6.54 -18.65
C PRO A 340 5.77 -7.22 -17.66
N GLY A 341 4.46 -7.23 -17.98
CA GLY A 341 3.42 -7.72 -17.05
C GLY A 341 3.06 -6.75 -15.91
N GLY A 342 3.67 -5.57 -15.84
CA GLY A 342 3.36 -4.56 -14.81
C GLY A 342 1.90 -4.12 -14.81
N ALA A 343 1.25 -4.03 -15.98
CA ALA A 343 -0.18 -3.73 -16.11
C ALA A 343 -1.04 -4.84 -15.48
N ALA A 344 -0.71 -6.09 -15.73
CA ALA A 344 -1.40 -7.23 -15.13
C ALA A 344 -1.22 -7.27 -13.61
N LEU A 345 0.01 -7.07 -13.12
CA LEU A 345 0.29 -7.00 -11.67
C LEU A 345 -0.45 -5.83 -11.01
N SER A 346 -0.50 -4.66 -11.64
CA SER A 346 -1.22 -3.50 -11.13
C SER A 346 -2.73 -3.76 -11.07
N THR A 347 -3.30 -4.44 -12.09
CA THR A 347 -4.71 -4.85 -12.11
C THR A 347 -5.02 -5.85 -11.00
N ILE A 348 -4.16 -6.87 -10.82
CA ILE A 348 -4.30 -7.87 -9.74
C ILE A 348 -4.22 -7.18 -8.38
N ALA A 349 -3.25 -6.28 -8.16
CA ALA A 349 -3.10 -5.52 -6.91
C ALA A 349 -4.32 -4.64 -6.62
N ALA A 350 -4.79 -3.89 -7.62
CA ALA A 350 -5.96 -3.04 -7.48
C ALA A 350 -7.22 -3.85 -7.14
N SER A 351 -7.43 -4.99 -7.82
CA SER A 351 -8.52 -5.91 -7.54
C SER A 351 -8.41 -6.56 -6.16
N ALA A 352 -7.21 -6.94 -5.74
CA ALA A 352 -6.98 -7.52 -4.42
C ALA A 352 -7.27 -6.50 -3.31
N VAL A 353 -6.78 -5.27 -3.43
CA VAL A 353 -7.06 -4.18 -2.48
C VAL A 353 -8.54 -3.82 -2.48
N PHE A 354 -9.17 -3.70 -3.66
CA PHE A 354 -10.60 -3.47 -3.78
C PHE A 354 -11.42 -4.53 -3.03
N THR A 355 -11.09 -5.80 -3.23
CA THR A 355 -11.79 -6.93 -2.58
C THR A 355 -11.57 -6.94 -1.07
N ALA A 356 -10.34 -6.77 -0.61
CA ALA A 356 -9.99 -6.76 0.82
C ALA A 356 -10.68 -5.62 1.56
N ASP A 357 -10.58 -4.40 1.04
CA ASP A 357 -11.18 -3.22 1.66
C ASP A 357 -12.72 -3.26 1.61
N SER A 358 -13.32 -3.76 0.51
CA SER A 358 -14.77 -3.97 0.43
C SER A 358 -15.25 -4.97 1.47
N LEU A 359 -14.51 -6.07 1.65
CA LEU A 359 -14.80 -7.07 2.67
C LEU A 359 -14.66 -6.48 4.09
N ALA A 360 -13.64 -5.66 4.34
CA ALA A 360 -13.46 -4.95 5.60
C ALA A 360 -14.65 -4.03 5.93
N VAL A 361 -15.19 -3.32 4.93
CA VAL A 361 -16.39 -2.49 5.08
C VAL A 361 -17.60 -3.34 5.46
N VAL A 362 -17.85 -4.45 4.75
CA VAL A 362 -18.97 -5.36 5.03
C VAL A 362 -18.86 -5.93 6.44
N LEU A 363 -17.69 -6.44 6.84
CA LEU A 363 -17.47 -6.98 8.18
C LEU A 363 -17.67 -5.94 9.29
N THR A 364 -17.25 -4.69 9.04
CA THR A 364 -17.45 -3.56 9.96
C THR A 364 -18.95 -3.28 10.15
N LEU A 365 -19.72 -3.27 9.06
CA LEU A 365 -21.18 -3.06 9.11
C LEU A 365 -21.88 -4.20 9.86
N VAL A 366 -21.50 -5.46 9.59
CA VAL A 366 -22.04 -6.63 10.29
C VAL A 366 -21.70 -6.60 11.79
N ALA A 367 -20.47 -6.21 12.14
CA ALA A 367 -20.07 -6.08 13.55
C ALA A 367 -20.87 -4.99 14.29
N ARG A 368 -21.16 -3.86 13.62
CA ARG A 368 -21.98 -2.78 14.17
C ARG A 368 -23.45 -3.22 14.35
N SER A 369 -24.05 -3.88 13.36
CA SER A 369 -25.44 -4.35 13.46
C SER A 369 -25.63 -5.35 14.59
N ARG A 370 -24.68 -6.28 14.80
CA ARG A 370 -24.72 -7.23 15.93
C ARG A 370 -24.58 -6.53 17.28
N ALA A 371 -23.74 -5.50 17.39
CA ALA A 371 -23.60 -4.72 18.61
C ALA A 371 -24.90 -3.99 18.97
N VAL A 372 -25.60 -3.42 18.00
CA VAL A 372 -26.91 -2.76 18.21
C VAL A 372 -27.98 -3.78 18.61
N ALA A 373 -28.05 -4.93 17.93
CA ALA A 373 -28.99 -6.01 18.27
C ALA A 373 -28.75 -6.55 19.68
N GLY A 374 -27.51 -6.74 20.11
CA GLY A 374 -27.16 -7.21 21.45
C GLY A 374 -27.49 -6.19 22.58
N LEU A 375 -27.53 -4.89 22.24
CA LEU A 375 -27.98 -3.85 23.17
C LEU A 375 -29.50 -3.83 23.33
N SER A 376 -30.27 -4.16 22.28
CA SER A 376 -31.74 -4.20 22.32
C SER A 376 -32.31 -5.39 23.11
N THR A 377 -31.51 -6.45 23.31
CA THR A 377 -31.91 -7.64 24.08
C THR A 377 -31.61 -7.55 25.59
N ARG A 378 -30.87 -6.49 26.02
CA ARG A 378 -30.73 -6.18 27.44
C ARG A 378 -31.87 -5.24 27.85
N GLU A 379 -33.05 -5.78 28.05
CA GLU A 379 -34.12 -5.08 28.76
C GLU A 379 -33.65 -4.64 30.15
N PRO A 380 -34.05 -3.46 30.61
CA PRO A 380 -33.75 -3.04 31.97
C PRO A 380 -34.45 -3.98 32.92
N LEU A 381 -33.69 -4.76 33.69
CA LEU A 381 -34.21 -5.39 34.89
C LEU A 381 -34.65 -4.26 35.81
N THR A 382 -35.94 -4.04 35.87
CA THR A 382 -36.67 -3.20 36.82
C THR A 382 -36.43 -3.66 38.26
#